data_db0b8dc34cc9e33ca29c4dae23cfcba4
#
_entry.id   db0b8dc34cc9e33ca29c4dae23cfcba4
#
_cell.length_a   1.000
_cell.length_b   1.000
_cell.length_c   1.000
_cell.angle_alpha   90.00
_cell.angle_beta   90.00
_cell.angle_gamma   90.00
#
_symmetry.space_group_name_H-M   'P 1'
#
loop_
_entity.id
_entity.type
_entity.pdbx_description
1 polymer ?
#
loop_
_entity_poly.entity_id
_entity_poly.type
_entity_poly.pdbx_seq_one_letter_code
_entity_poly.pdbx_strand_id
1 'polypeptide(L)'
;MIIGREAVIRAMQEGRHLEKIYLQANIHGPIVDDIKNIATQAMVPISKVPVEKLNSFNVSNHEGCIAIISKIQYQDLQQVISFVVEQGKTPLFVILDGVTDIRNIGAIARSAYAFGVDAIIIPDKGVGALNQDAILTSAGALEQIAVCRVGSLMKAVDELHLNGIKVFASEMTADKKIGMLDLAEPCAIVMGGEEKGIYPALMKICDEAFQIPMPGDFESLNVSVATGVILYEVNRQRTPIKL
;
A
#
# COMPACT_ATOMS: atom_id res chain seq x y z
N MET A 1 -21.29 3.22 -0.49
CA MET A 1 -21.50 2.28 -1.61
C MET A 1 -22.25 3.03 -2.69
N ILE A 2 -21.89 2.84 -3.96
CA ILE A 2 -22.54 3.45 -5.13
C ILE A 2 -23.09 2.32 -5.99
N ILE A 3 -24.31 2.46 -6.46
CA ILE A 3 -25.08 1.40 -7.10
C ILE A 3 -25.47 1.84 -8.50
N GLY A 4 -25.24 0.97 -9.50
CA GLY A 4 -25.56 1.22 -10.91
C GLY A 4 -24.39 1.82 -11.70
N ARG A 5 -24.38 1.54 -13.00
CA ARG A 5 -23.27 1.87 -13.91
C ARG A 5 -23.04 3.36 -14.07
N GLU A 6 -24.10 4.12 -14.36
CA GLU A 6 -24.01 5.57 -14.55
C GLU A 6 -23.61 6.30 -13.28
N ALA A 7 -24.13 5.85 -12.12
CA ALA A 7 -23.79 6.44 -10.83
C ALA A 7 -22.31 6.23 -10.49
N VAL A 8 -21.74 5.07 -10.84
CA VAL A 8 -20.31 4.78 -10.64
C VAL A 8 -19.45 5.65 -11.54
N ILE A 9 -19.79 5.82 -12.81
CA ILE A 9 -19.07 6.72 -13.74
C ILE A 9 -19.09 8.15 -13.19
N ARG A 10 -20.28 8.66 -12.85
CA ARG A 10 -20.44 10.02 -12.31
C ARG A 10 -19.60 10.24 -11.06
N ALA A 11 -19.61 9.28 -10.14
CA ALA A 11 -18.82 9.38 -8.92
C ALA A 11 -17.30 9.47 -9.19
N MET A 12 -16.79 8.69 -10.15
CA MET A 12 -15.38 8.78 -10.55
C MET A 12 -15.06 10.13 -11.23
N GLN A 13 -15.97 10.63 -12.07
CA GLN A 13 -15.82 11.95 -12.73
C GLN A 13 -15.87 13.12 -11.72
N GLU A 14 -16.65 12.97 -10.66
CA GLU A 14 -16.71 13.91 -9.53
C GLU A 14 -15.49 13.82 -8.59
N GLY A 15 -14.52 12.96 -8.91
CA GLY A 15 -13.30 12.78 -8.08
C GLY A 15 -13.53 12.00 -6.80
N ARG A 16 -14.64 11.26 -6.67
CA ARG A 16 -14.84 10.39 -5.49
C ARG A 16 -13.86 9.23 -5.50
N HIS A 17 -13.18 9.05 -4.41
CA HIS A 17 -12.26 7.93 -4.24
C HIS A 17 -13.03 6.63 -4.02
N LEU A 18 -12.80 5.66 -4.91
CA LEU A 18 -13.40 4.35 -4.84
C LEU A 18 -12.36 3.31 -4.38
N GLU A 19 -12.78 2.47 -3.46
CA GLU A 19 -11.95 1.37 -2.98
C GLU A 19 -11.91 0.23 -4.00
N LYS A 20 -13.09 -0.08 -4.59
CA LYS A 20 -13.25 -1.20 -5.50
C LYS A 20 -14.54 -1.12 -6.27
N ILE A 21 -14.52 -1.59 -7.52
CA ILE A 21 -15.72 -1.76 -8.35
C ILE A 21 -15.98 -3.27 -8.51
N TYR A 22 -17.18 -3.72 -8.17
CA TYR A 22 -17.70 -5.04 -8.49
C TYR A 22 -18.51 -4.93 -9.77
N LEU A 23 -18.09 -5.66 -10.82
CA LEU A 23 -18.73 -5.68 -12.12
C LEU A 23 -19.16 -7.11 -12.44
N GLN A 24 -20.38 -7.29 -12.90
CA GLN A 24 -20.89 -8.60 -13.29
C GLN A 24 -20.02 -9.21 -14.40
N ALA A 25 -19.66 -10.49 -14.27
CA ALA A 25 -18.66 -11.14 -15.11
C ALA A 25 -19.01 -11.12 -16.61
N ASN A 26 -20.28 -11.31 -16.95
CA ASN A 26 -20.75 -11.45 -18.33
C ASN A 26 -21.43 -10.18 -18.86
N ILE A 27 -21.15 -9.02 -18.28
CA ILE A 27 -21.71 -7.76 -18.74
C ILE A 27 -20.78 -7.10 -19.76
N HIS A 28 -21.35 -6.60 -20.85
CA HIS A 28 -20.66 -5.94 -21.94
C HIS A 28 -21.41 -4.69 -22.40
N GLY A 29 -20.76 -3.84 -23.15
CA GLY A 29 -21.33 -2.66 -23.77
C GLY A 29 -20.54 -1.39 -23.50
N PRO A 30 -20.82 -0.28 -24.21
CA PRO A 30 -20.04 0.96 -24.14
C PRO A 30 -19.86 1.50 -22.73
N ILE A 31 -20.91 1.54 -21.93
CA ILE A 31 -20.87 2.00 -20.53
C ILE A 31 -19.91 1.17 -19.67
N VAL A 32 -19.83 -0.14 -19.93
CA VAL A 32 -18.91 -1.03 -19.20
C VAL A 32 -17.46 -0.75 -19.58
N ASP A 33 -17.21 -0.42 -20.84
CA ASP A 33 -15.87 -0.09 -21.32
C ASP A 33 -15.44 1.29 -20.81
N ASP A 34 -16.36 2.24 -20.72
CA ASP A 34 -16.11 3.53 -20.06
C ASP A 34 -15.75 3.36 -18.58
N ILE A 35 -16.49 2.51 -17.84
CA ILE A 35 -16.15 2.18 -16.43
C ILE A 35 -14.73 1.64 -16.34
N LYS A 36 -14.35 0.69 -17.21
CA LYS A 36 -13.00 0.11 -17.20
C LYS A 36 -11.91 1.15 -17.48
N ASN A 37 -12.13 2.01 -18.48
CA ASN A 37 -11.19 3.04 -18.86
C ASN A 37 -10.97 4.07 -17.73
N ILE A 38 -12.05 4.59 -17.17
CA ILE A 38 -11.99 5.58 -16.08
C ILE A 38 -11.39 4.94 -14.81
N ALA A 39 -11.80 3.70 -14.48
CA ALA A 39 -11.26 2.99 -13.33
C ALA A 39 -9.76 2.72 -13.47
N THR A 40 -9.27 2.43 -14.69
CA THR A 40 -7.84 2.24 -14.97
C THR A 40 -7.07 3.54 -14.75
N GLN A 41 -7.59 4.67 -15.25
CA GLN A 41 -6.98 5.99 -15.04
C GLN A 41 -6.97 6.41 -13.56
N ALA A 42 -8.04 6.10 -12.84
CA ALA A 42 -8.18 6.39 -11.41
C ALA A 42 -7.53 5.32 -10.50
N MET A 43 -6.85 4.32 -11.06
CA MET A 43 -6.26 3.17 -10.34
C MET A 43 -7.23 2.46 -9.39
N VAL A 44 -8.52 2.38 -9.78
CA VAL A 44 -9.57 1.70 -9.01
C VAL A 44 -9.65 0.25 -9.44
N PRO A 45 -9.42 -0.73 -8.54
CA PRO A 45 -9.51 -2.15 -8.88
C PRO A 45 -10.92 -2.57 -9.29
N ILE A 46 -11.03 -3.34 -10.39
CA ILE A 46 -12.28 -3.96 -10.83
C ILE A 46 -12.25 -5.46 -10.53
N SER A 47 -13.24 -5.94 -9.79
CA SER A 47 -13.51 -7.37 -9.63
C SER A 47 -14.69 -7.81 -10.48
N LYS A 48 -14.45 -8.71 -11.44
CA LYS A 48 -15.51 -9.39 -12.16
C LYS A 48 -16.09 -10.49 -11.27
N VAL A 49 -17.38 -10.43 -11.00
CA VAL A 49 -18.05 -11.33 -10.05
C VAL A 49 -19.35 -11.89 -10.64
N PRO A 50 -19.80 -13.08 -10.20
CA PRO A 50 -21.15 -13.57 -10.49
C PRO A 50 -22.24 -12.63 -9.94
N VAL A 51 -23.44 -12.66 -10.55
CA VAL A 51 -24.57 -11.80 -10.14
C VAL A 51 -24.98 -12.05 -8.68
N GLU A 52 -24.84 -13.29 -8.21
CA GLU A 52 -25.13 -13.70 -6.83
C GLU A 52 -24.29 -12.91 -5.81
N LYS A 53 -23.04 -12.60 -6.17
CA LYS A 53 -22.18 -11.76 -5.33
C LYS A 53 -22.69 -10.33 -5.27
N LEU A 54 -23.22 -9.78 -6.36
CA LEU A 54 -23.83 -8.45 -6.36
C LEU A 54 -25.13 -8.44 -5.55
N ASN A 55 -25.96 -9.47 -5.70
CA ASN A 55 -27.20 -9.64 -4.91
C ASN A 55 -26.91 -9.76 -3.41
N SER A 56 -25.77 -10.31 -3.00
CA SER A 56 -25.40 -10.44 -1.59
C SER A 56 -25.16 -9.09 -0.88
N PHE A 57 -25.08 -7.99 -1.62
CA PHE A 57 -25.03 -6.65 -1.05
C PHE A 57 -26.42 -6.15 -0.62
N ASN A 58 -27.49 -6.91 -0.83
CA ASN A 58 -28.88 -6.58 -0.49
C ASN A 58 -29.34 -5.21 -1.03
N VAL A 59 -28.95 -4.91 -2.25
CA VAL A 59 -29.34 -3.68 -2.97
C VAL A 59 -30.13 -4.02 -4.23
N SER A 60 -31.15 -3.22 -4.51
CA SER A 60 -31.96 -3.35 -5.73
C SER A 60 -31.32 -2.52 -6.87
N ASN A 61 -31.64 -2.90 -8.09
CA ASN A 61 -31.28 -2.14 -9.31
C ASN A 61 -29.79 -1.85 -9.49
N HIS A 62 -28.93 -2.81 -9.13
CA HIS A 62 -27.46 -2.62 -9.24
C HIS A 62 -26.96 -2.63 -10.69
N GLU A 63 -27.78 -3.00 -11.68
CA GLU A 63 -27.44 -2.98 -13.11
C GLU A 63 -26.12 -3.71 -13.45
N GLY A 64 -25.74 -4.69 -12.63
CA GLY A 64 -24.48 -5.41 -12.75
C GLY A 64 -23.23 -4.64 -12.29
N CYS A 65 -23.39 -3.50 -11.57
CA CYS A 65 -22.26 -2.69 -11.11
C CYS A 65 -22.52 -2.12 -9.70
N ILE A 66 -21.54 -2.33 -8.80
CA ILE A 66 -21.52 -1.76 -7.45
C ILE A 66 -20.11 -1.28 -7.17
N ALA A 67 -19.96 -0.04 -6.67
CA ALA A 67 -18.69 0.46 -6.21
C ALA A 67 -18.69 0.73 -4.70
N ILE A 68 -17.57 0.40 -4.05
CA ILE A 68 -17.32 0.71 -2.66
C ILE A 68 -16.56 2.03 -2.61
N ILE A 69 -17.07 2.99 -1.84
CA ILE A 69 -16.38 4.27 -1.61
C ILE A 69 -15.20 4.02 -0.69
N SER A 70 -14.04 4.51 -1.08
CA SER A 70 -12.87 4.52 -0.19
C SER A 70 -13.05 5.56 0.90
N LYS A 71 -12.59 5.24 2.10
CA LYS A 71 -12.44 6.21 3.19
C LYS A 71 -11.04 6.81 3.20
N ILE A 72 -10.12 6.19 2.47
CA ILE A 72 -8.74 6.63 2.33
C ILE A 72 -8.57 7.27 0.96
N GLN A 73 -7.96 8.41 0.93
CA GLN A 73 -7.58 9.08 -0.29
C GLN A 73 -6.23 8.53 -0.76
N TYR A 74 -6.25 7.74 -1.84
CA TYR A 74 -5.02 7.28 -2.46
C TYR A 74 -4.35 8.41 -3.22
N GLN A 75 -3.02 8.48 -3.09
CA GLN A 75 -2.20 9.51 -3.71
C GLN A 75 -1.29 8.92 -4.79
N ASP A 76 -0.92 9.73 -5.75
CA ASP A 76 0.07 9.40 -6.77
C ASP A 76 1.47 9.39 -6.15
N LEU A 77 2.26 8.34 -6.43
CA LEU A 77 3.58 8.15 -5.82
C LEU A 77 4.54 9.28 -6.19
N GLN A 78 4.60 9.64 -7.48
CA GLN A 78 5.53 10.71 -7.93
C GLN A 78 5.17 12.07 -7.32
N GLN A 79 3.88 12.37 -7.16
CA GLN A 79 3.46 13.60 -6.50
C GLN A 79 3.89 13.64 -5.03
N VAL A 80 3.75 12.51 -4.32
CA VAL A 80 4.20 12.42 -2.92
C VAL A 80 5.72 12.56 -2.83
N ILE A 81 6.50 11.89 -3.68
CA ILE A 81 7.96 12.02 -3.72
C ILE A 81 8.36 13.48 -3.94
N SER A 82 7.80 14.12 -4.97
CA SER A 82 8.09 15.52 -5.29
C SER A 82 7.78 16.45 -4.12
N PHE A 83 6.61 16.27 -3.50
CA PHE A 83 6.21 17.07 -2.34
C PHE A 83 7.17 16.92 -1.15
N VAL A 84 7.60 15.69 -0.83
CA VAL A 84 8.53 15.42 0.28
C VAL A 84 9.89 16.08 0.03
N VAL A 85 10.41 15.96 -1.19
CA VAL A 85 11.68 16.56 -1.60
C VAL A 85 11.60 18.09 -1.57
N GLU A 86 10.52 18.68 -2.07
CA GLU A 86 10.28 20.14 -2.03
C GLU A 86 10.22 20.69 -0.61
N GLN A 87 9.76 19.88 0.37
CA GLN A 87 9.78 20.24 1.79
C GLN A 87 11.18 20.14 2.43
N GLY A 88 12.20 19.73 1.67
CA GLY A 88 13.55 19.53 2.19
C GLY A 88 13.69 18.38 3.19
N LYS A 89 12.75 17.43 3.18
CA LYS A 89 12.78 16.23 4.01
C LYS A 89 13.63 15.14 3.37
N THR A 90 14.17 14.25 4.18
CA THR A 90 14.79 13.00 3.71
C THR A 90 13.69 11.94 3.54
N PRO A 91 13.33 11.55 2.31
CA PRO A 91 12.23 10.62 2.04
C PRO A 91 12.33 9.30 2.79
N LEU A 92 11.19 8.83 3.29
CA LEU A 92 11.03 7.51 3.91
C LEU A 92 9.71 6.88 3.49
N PHE A 93 9.79 5.73 2.83
CA PHE A 93 8.62 4.98 2.36
C PHE A 93 8.58 3.57 2.94
N VAL A 94 7.37 3.00 3.04
CA VAL A 94 7.17 1.58 3.35
C VAL A 94 6.39 0.96 2.21
N ILE A 95 6.92 -0.12 1.62
CA ILE A 95 6.30 -0.89 0.55
C ILE A 95 5.77 -2.19 1.15
N LEU A 96 4.50 -2.50 0.92
CA LEU A 96 3.88 -3.72 1.41
C LEU A 96 3.65 -4.70 0.25
N ASP A 97 4.38 -5.81 0.25
CA ASP A 97 4.24 -6.87 -0.74
C ASP A 97 3.58 -8.11 -0.12
N GLY A 98 2.38 -8.45 -0.58
CA GLY A 98 1.65 -9.63 -0.10
C GLY A 98 1.13 -9.53 1.35
N VAL A 99 1.12 -8.35 1.96
CA VAL A 99 0.50 -8.13 3.27
C VAL A 99 -1.01 -8.00 3.09
N THR A 100 -1.74 -9.07 3.37
CA THR A 100 -3.19 -9.18 3.09
C THR A 100 -4.08 -8.88 4.31
N ASP A 101 -3.60 -9.12 5.52
CA ASP A 101 -4.36 -8.83 6.74
C ASP A 101 -4.42 -7.32 7.00
N ILE A 102 -5.63 -6.79 6.92
CA ILE A 102 -5.92 -5.36 7.14
C ILE A 102 -5.55 -4.87 8.54
N ARG A 103 -5.52 -5.76 9.53
CA ARG A 103 -5.10 -5.43 10.90
C ARG A 103 -3.60 -5.18 10.94
N ASN A 104 -2.80 -5.99 10.23
CA ASN A 104 -1.38 -5.75 10.08
C ASN A 104 -1.12 -4.44 9.36
N ILE A 105 -1.85 -4.16 8.26
CA ILE A 105 -1.72 -2.89 7.53
C ILE A 105 -2.05 -1.70 8.44
N GLY A 106 -3.12 -1.79 9.23
CA GLY A 106 -3.48 -0.76 10.19
C GLY A 106 -2.39 -0.53 11.25
N ALA A 107 -1.84 -1.60 11.82
CA ALA A 107 -0.76 -1.52 12.81
C ALA A 107 0.55 -0.97 12.20
N ILE A 108 0.87 -1.38 10.96
CA ILE A 108 1.99 -0.81 10.20
C ILE A 108 1.79 0.69 9.99
N ALA A 109 0.60 1.11 9.54
CA ALA A 109 0.30 2.52 9.31
C ALA A 109 0.44 3.37 10.58
N ARG A 110 0.03 2.83 11.73
CA ARG A 110 0.22 3.49 13.02
C ARG A 110 1.70 3.71 13.34
N SER A 111 2.53 2.67 13.17
CA SER A 111 3.97 2.77 13.38
C SER A 111 4.61 3.70 12.34
N ALA A 112 4.23 3.57 11.08
CA ALA A 112 4.72 4.40 9.98
C ALA A 112 4.46 5.89 10.23
N TYR A 113 3.23 6.25 10.62
CA TYR A 113 2.89 7.62 10.96
C TYR A 113 3.69 8.14 12.17
N ALA A 114 3.82 7.33 13.23
CA ALA A 114 4.56 7.69 14.43
C ALA A 114 6.06 7.94 14.18
N PHE A 115 6.67 7.23 13.23
CA PHE A 115 8.07 7.35 12.85
C PHE A 115 8.32 8.26 11.64
N GLY A 116 7.30 9.00 11.17
CA GLY A 116 7.46 10.01 10.13
C GLY A 116 7.69 9.41 8.73
N VAL A 117 7.12 8.24 8.45
CA VAL A 117 7.06 7.69 7.08
C VAL A 117 6.20 8.61 6.22
N ASP A 118 6.67 8.98 5.05
CA ASP A 118 5.98 9.91 4.15
C ASP A 118 4.82 9.24 3.41
N ALA A 119 4.99 7.98 2.97
CA ALA A 119 3.88 7.21 2.43
C ALA A 119 4.04 5.70 2.61
N ILE A 120 2.89 5.00 2.62
CA ILE A 120 2.80 3.56 2.47
C ILE A 120 2.42 3.25 1.03
N ILE A 121 3.20 2.39 0.36
CA ILE A 121 2.99 1.96 -1.02
C ILE A 121 2.40 0.55 -1.00
N ILE A 122 1.23 0.38 -1.61
CA ILE A 122 0.52 -0.90 -1.71
C ILE A 122 0.19 -1.24 -3.15
N PRO A 123 0.12 -2.53 -3.53
CA PRO A 123 -0.36 -2.91 -4.86
C PRO A 123 -1.89 -2.74 -4.96
N ASP A 124 -2.38 -2.61 -6.18
CA ASP A 124 -3.82 -2.56 -6.50
C ASP A 124 -4.52 -3.91 -6.30
N LYS A 125 -3.76 -5.02 -6.25
CA LYS A 125 -4.26 -6.39 -6.09
C LYS A 125 -3.53 -7.09 -4.95
N GLY A 126 -4.23 -8.01 -4.29
CA GLY A 126 -3.63 -8.82 -3.22
C GLY A 126 -3.59 -8.17 -1.86
N VAL A 127 -4.06 -6.93 -1.73
CA VAL A 127 -4.27 -6.25 -0.44
C VAL A 127 -5.77 -6.22 -0.13
N GLY A 128 -6.15 -6.44 1.11
CA GLY A 128 -7.53 -6.27 1.57
C GLY A 128 -7.96 -4.80 1.41
N ALA A 129 -9.27 -4.58 1.24
CA ALA A 129 -9.81 -3.22 1.21
C ALA A 129 -9.47 -2.50 2.52
N LEU A 130 -8.87 -1.31 2.43
CA LEU A 130 -8.57 -0.49 3.61
C LEU A 130 -9.87 0.13 4.14
N ASN A 131 -10.65 -0.70 4.81
CA ASN A 131 -11.98 -0.39 5.32
C ASN A 131 -11.93 0.26 6.72
N GLN A 132 -13.11 0.36 7.36
CA GLN A 132 -13.25 0.92 8.70
C GLN A 132 -12.38 0.19 9.73
N ASP A 133 -12.21 -1.13 9.62
CA ASP A 133 -11.43 -1.92 10.58
C ASP A 133 -9.93 -1.60 10.48
N ALA A 134 -9.42 -1.37 9.26
CA ALA A 134 -8.04 -0.91 9.06
C ALA A 134 -7.81 0.49 9.69
N ILE A 135 -8.77 1.41 9.50
CA ILE A 135 -8.72 2.76 10.10
C ILE A 135 -8.73 2.67 11.63
N LEU A 136 -9.64 1.88 12.20
CA LEU A 136 -9.71 1.69 13.65
C LEU A 136 -8.41 1.07 14.20
N THR A 137 -7.88 0.03 13.55
CA THR A 137 -6.62 -0.61 13.96
C THR A 137 -5.43 0.33 13.86
N SER A 138 -5.44 1.24 12.88
CA SER A 138 -4.40 2.27 12.75
C SER A 138 -4.54 3.42 13.77
N ALA A 139 -5.60 3.43 14.58
CA ALA A 139 -5.96 4.56 15.46
C ALA A 139 -6.04 5.90 14.69
N GLY A 140 -6.53 5.87 13.45
CA GLY A 140 -6.67 7.04 12.57
C GLY A 140 -5.42 7.39 11.75
N ALA A 141 -4.30 6.70 11.93
CA ALA A 141 -3.06 7.00 11.20
C ALA A 141 -3.22 6.87 9.67
N LEU A 142 -4.05 5.92 9.20
CA LEU A 142 -4.35 5.77 7.77
C LEU A 142 -5.07 6.98 7.13
N GLU A 143 -5.67 7.84 7.93
CA GLU A 143 -6.30 9.08 7.46
C GLU A 143 -5.31 10.26 7.42
N GLN A 144 -4.13 10.09 7.99
CA GLN A 144 -3.10 11.12 8.11
C GLN A 144 -1.87 10.85 7.26
N ILE A 145 -1.50 9.58 7.07
CA ILE A 145 -0.36 9.19 6.24
C ILE A 145 -0.79 9.06 4.78
N ALA A 146 0.06 9.46 3.84
CA ALA A 146 -0.19 9.20 2.44
C ALA A 146 -0.18 7.69 2.16
N VAL A 147 -1.15 7.22 1.37
CA VAL A 147 -1.20 5.84 0.88
C VAL A 147 -1.17 5.88 -0.65
N CYS A 148 -0.12 5.33 -1.23
CA CYS A 148 0.02 5.22 -2.68
C CYS A 148 -0.37 3.82 -3.15
N ARG A 149 -1.43 3.74 -3.95
CA ARG A 149 -1.85 2.48 -4.57
C ARG A 149 -1.28 2.41 -5.97
N VAL A 150 -0.50 1.36 -6.25
CA VAL A 150 0.22 1.22 -7.53
C VAL A 150 -0.17 -0.05 -8.27
N GLY A 151 -0.20 -0.01 -9.59
CA GLY A 151 -0.49 -1.17 -10.43
C GLY A 151 0.62 -2.21 -10.45
N SER A 152 1.86 -1.81 -10.07
CA SER A 152 3.03 -2.69 -10.01
C SER A 152 4.04 -2.17 -9.01
N LEU A 153 4.39 -2.98 -8.00
CA LEU A 153 5.45 -2.63 -7.04
C LEU A 153 6.82 -2.54 -7.71
N MET A 154 7.08 -3.33 -8.76
CA MET A 154 8.34 -3.23 -9.50
C MET A 154 8.50 -1.86 -10.16
N LYS A 155 7.44 -1.34 -10.81
CA LYS A 155 7.47 0.02 -11.37
C LYS A 155 7.60 1.09 -10.29
N ALA A 156 6.98 0.89 -9.13
CA ALA A 156 7.15 1.80 -8.01
C ALA A 156 8.60 1.84 -7.51
N VAL A 157 9.29 0.70 -7.47
CA VAL A 157 10.73 0.64 -7.15
C VAL A 157 11.56 1.37 -8.21
N ASP A 158 11.28 1.15 -9.51
CA ASP A 158 11.95 1.88 -10.58
C ASP A 158 11.76 3.41 -10.41
N GLU A 159 10.56 3.84 -10.06
CA GLU A 159 10.23 5.26 -9.83
C GLU A 159 10.98 5.83 -8.61
N LEU A 160 11.08 5.08 -7.52
CA LEU A 160 11.87 5.46 -6.35
C LEU A 160 13.36 5.60 -6.71
N HIS A 161 13.93 4.65 -7.45
CA HIS A 161 15.33 4.70 -7.92
C HIS A 161 15.60 5.92 -8.80
N LEU A 162 14.67 6.25 -9.72
CA LEU A 162 14.78 7.45 -10.57
C LEU A 162 14.83 8.76 -9.75
N ASN A 163 14.27 8.74 -8.54
CA ASN A 163 14.30 9.87 -7.61
C ASN A 163 15.43 9.76 -6.55
N GLY A 164 16.39 8.85 -6.73
CA GLY A 164 17.54 8.68 -5.83
C GLY A 164 17.20 8.04 -4.48
N ILE A 165 16.09 7.33 -4.37
CA ILE A 165 15.63 6.69 -3.15
C ILE A 165 16.03 5.22 -3.20
N LYS A 166 16.88 4.78 -2.26
CA LYS A 166 17.30 3.37 -2.14
C LYS A 166 16.17 2.51 -1.61
N VAL A 167 16.09 1.27 -2.07
CA VAL A 167 15.06 0.32 -1.68
C VAL A 167 15.68 -0.87 -0.97
N PHE A 168 15.33 -1.07 0.30
CA PHE A 168 15.84 -2.13 1.16
C PHE A 168 14.77 -3.17 1.43
N ALA A 169 15.09 -4.45 1.27
CA ALA A 169 14.18 -5.56 1.49
C ALA A 169 14.38 -6.21 2.86
N SER A 170 13.33 -6.29 3.67
CA SER A 170 13.36 -7.03 4.94
C SER A 170 13.18 -8.52 4.67
N GLU A 171 14.27 -9.28 4.83
CA GLU A 171 14.34 -10.72 4.54
C GLU A 171 15.13 -11.45 5.64
N MET A 172 14.52 -12.47 6.24
CA MET A 172 15.09 -13.16 7.41
C MET A 172 16.37 -13.91 7.12
N THR A 173 16.56 -14.36 5.88
CA THR A 173 17.74 -15.12 5.43
C THR A 173 18.84 -14.22 4.86
N ALA A 174 18.67 -12.90 4.93
CA ALA A 174 19.68 -11.97 4.43
C ALA A 174 20.98 -12.01 5.27
N ASP A 175 22.12 -11.86 4.62
CA ASP A 175 23.42 -11.84 5.30
C ASP A 175 23.65 -10.56 6.12
N LYS A 176 23.11 -9.44 5.64
CA LYS A 176 23.28 -8.15 6.31
C LYS A 176 22.26 -7.96 7.44
N LYS A 177 22.73 -7.38 8.54
CA LYS A 177 21.88 -6.94 9.66
C LYS A 177 21.46 -5.50 9.45
N ILE A 178 20.27 -5.12 9.89
CA ILE A 178 19.72 -3.77 9.71
C ILE A 178 20.67 -2.65 10.17
N GLY A 179 21.40 -2.85 11.27
CA GLY A 179 22.36 -1.88 11.78
C GLY A 179 23.61 -1.67 10.91
N MET A 180 23.78 -2.46 9.84
CA MET A 180 24.87 -2.34 8.87
C MET A 180 24.50 -1.50 7.65
N LEU A 181 23.22 -1.11 7.52
CA LEU A 181 22.72 -0.30 6.43
C LEU A 181 22.82 1.19 6.78
N ASP A 182 23.02 2.00 5.75
CA ASP A 182 22.87 3.46 5.84
C ASP A 182 21.41 3.82 5.58
N LEU A 183 20.64 4.03 6.64
CA LEU A 183 19.23 4.39 6.62
C LEU A 183 19.02 5.89 6.89
N ALA A 184 20.10 6.67 7.04
CA ALA A 184 20.03 8.11 7.17
C ALA A 184 19.63 8.80 5.87
N GLU A 185 20.01 8.21 4.74
CA GLU A 185 19.71 8.68 3.40
C GLU A 185 18.26 8.38 2.96
N PRO A 186 17.76 8.97 1.83
CA PRO A 186 16.45 8.67 1.26
C PRO A 186 16.28 7.16 1.03
N CYS A 187 15.25 6.56 1.63
CA CYS A 187 15.04 5.13 1.50
C CYS A 187 13.57 4.69 1.54
N ALA A 188 13.35 3.51 0.99
CA ALA A 188 12.10 2.75 1.10
C ALA A 188 12.39 1.36 1.66
N ILE A 189 11.51 0.88 2.55
CA ILE A 189 11.60 -0.44 3.17
C ILE A 189 10.51 -1.33 2.61
N VAL A 190 10.88 -2.46 2.01
CA VAL A 190 9.94 -3.48 1.54
C VAL A 190 9.69 -4.49 2.64
N MET A 191 8.39 -4.66 2.97
CA MET A 191 7.91 -5.64 3.94
C MET A 191 7.12 -6.71 3.21
N GLY A 192 7.50 -7.97 3.40
CA GLY A 192 6.83 -9.12 2.83
C GLY A 192 5.66 -9.62 3.68
N GLY A 193 4.71 -10.30 3.04
CA GLY A 193 3.61 -11.01 3.74
C GLY A 193 4.11 -12.22 4.52
N GLU A 194 3.34 -12.63 5.55
CA GLU A 194 3.73 -13.68 6.51
C GLU A 194 3.96 -15.06 5.86
N GLU A 195 3.18 -15.42 4.83
CA GLU A 195 3.25 -16.75 4.21
C GLU A 195 4.34 -16.89 3.14
N LYS A 196 4.54 -15.84 2.33
CA LYS A 196 5.36 -15.91 1.10
C LYS A 196 6.56 -14.96 1.12
N GLY A 197 6.66 -14.11 2.13
CA GLY A 197 7.68 -13.07 2.14
C GLY A 197 7.54 -12.08 0.98
N ILE A 198 8.65 -11.54 0.52
CA ILE A 198 8.73 -10.63 -0.61
C ILE A 198 8.80 -11.44 -1.92
N TYR A 199 8.07 -11.00 -2.94
CA TYR A 199 8.09 -11.64 -4.25
C TYR A 199 9.52 -11.66 -4.83
N PRO A 200 10.01 -12.83 -5.30
CA PRO A 200 11.42 -12.97 -5.70
C PRO A 200 11.90 -11.98 -6.78
N ALA A 201 11.01 -11.59 -7.71
CA ALA A 201 11.37 -10.61 -8.72
C ALA A 201 11.46 -9.19 -8.15
N LEU A 202 10.65 -8.84 -7.13
CA LEU A 202 10.75 -7.57 -6.41
C LEU A 202 12.03 -7.54 -5.57
N MET A 203 12.34 -8.61 -4.87
CA MET A 203 13.58 -8.76 -4.11
C MET A 203 14.84 -8.49 -4.94
N LYS A 204 14.87 -8.98 -6.19
CA LYS A 204 16.03 -8.83 -7.08
C LYS A 204 16.33 -7.40 -7.53
N ILE A 205 15.35 -6.52 -7.49
CA ILE A 205 15.51 -5.12 -7.89
C ILE A 205 15.66 -4.18 -6.69
N CYS A 206 15.59 -4.70 -5.45
CA CYS A 206 15.97 -3.95 -4.26
C CYS A 206 17.50 -3.80 -4.21
N ASP A 207 17.99 -2.68 -3.67
CA ASP A 207 19.44 -2.40 -3.56
C ASP A 207 20.13 -3.37 -2.62
N GLU A 208 19.50 -3.67 -1.50
CA GLU A 208 20.04 -4.59 -0.49
C GLU A 208 18.91 -5.30 0.27
N ALA A 209 19.18 -6.52 0.72
CA ALA A 209 18.36 -7.24 1.67
C ALA A 209 19.01 -7.23 3.06
N PHE A 210 18.17 -7.18 4.10
CA PHE A 210 18.64 -7.17 5.48
C PHE A 210 17.70 -7.95 6.40
N GLN A 211 18.27 -8.41 7.53
CA GLN A 211 17.53 -9.05 8.60
C GLN A 211 17.57 -8.24 9.89
N ILE A 212 16.53 -8.43 10.72
CA ILE A 212 16.54 -8.02 12.12
C ILE A 212 17.30 -9.10 12.91
N PRO A 213 18.39 -8.78 13.63
CA PRO A 213 19.09 -9.77 14.41
C PRO A 213 18.23 -10.22 15.60
N MET A 214 17.92 -11.50 15.65
CA MET A 214 17.15 -12.13 16.72
C MET A 214 17.98 -13.26 17.34
N PRO A 215 18.30 -13.22 18.64
CA PRO A 215 19.06 -14.28 19.31
C PRO A 215 18.23 -15.50 19.72
N GLY A 216 16.90 -15.40 19.60
CA GLY A 216 15.98 -16.49 19.94
C GLY A 216 15.71 -17.44 18.77
N ASP A 217 15.08 -18.59 19.08
CA ASP A 217 14.82 -19.66 18.11
C ASP A 217 13.58 -19.44 17.24
N PHE A 218 12.90 -18.28 17.35
CA PHE A 218 11.76 -17.95 16.51
C PHE A 218 12.20 -17.55 15.09
N GLU A 219 11.54 -18.13 14.10
CA GLU A 219 11.87 -17.91 12.69
C GLU A 219 11.54 -16.49 12.22
N SER A 220 10.47 -15.84 12.74
CA SER A 220 10.06 -14.52 12.29
C SER A 220 9.28 -13.74 13.34
N LEU A 221 9.26 -12.41 13.17
CA LEU A 221 8.32 -11.51 13.85
C LEU A 221 7.06 -11.30 12.99
N ASN A 222 5.94 -11.02 13.64
CA ASN A 222 4.78 -10.48 12.93
C ASN A 222 5.21 -9.24 12.11
N VAL A 223 4.69 -9.10 10.89
CA VAL A 223 5.13 -8.06 9.94
C VAL A 223 4.96 -6.63 10.50
N SER A 224 3.92 -6.38 11.29
CA SER A 224 3.72 -5.05 11.88
C SER A 224 4.71 -4.76 13.01
N VAL A 225 5.09 -5.77 13.78
CA VAL A 225 6.13 -5.68 14.81
C VAL A 225 7.49 -5.45 14.16
N ALA A 226 7.84 -6.25 13.15
CA ALA A 226 9.07 -6.09 12.38
C ALA A 226 9.19 -4.69 11.80
N THR A 227 8.10 -4.17 11.19
CA THR A 227 8.05 -2.81 10.66
C THR A 227 8.36 -1.76 11.76
N GLY A 228 7.76 -1.90 12.94
CA GLY A 228 8.02 -0.97 14.05
C GLY A 228 9.49 -0.97 14.48
N VAL A 229 10.13 -2.15 14.58
CA VAL A 229 11.56 -2.29 14.92
C VAL A 229 12.45 -1.65 13.84
N ILE A 230 12.15 -1.89 12.56
CA ILE A 230 12.88 -1.33 11.43
C ILE A 230 12.77 0.21 11.42
N LEU A 231 11.57 0.75 11.58
CA LEU A 231 11.34 2.18 11.57
C LEU A 231 11.98 2.88 12.79
N TYR A 232 12.04 2.22 13.94
CA TYR A 232 12.80 2.70 15.07
C TYR A 232 14.29 2.83 14.74
N GLU A 233 14.89 1.83 14.08
CA GLU A 233 16.28 1.88 13.65
C GLU A 233 16.54 3.00 12.63
N VAL A 234 15.64 3.18 11.64
CA VAL A 234 15.71 4.31 10.71
C VAL A 234 15.71 5.63 11.48
N ASN A 235 14.77 5.81 12.41
CA ASN A 235 14.67 7.04 13.21
C ASN A 235 15.91 7.25 14.07
N ARG A 236 16.47 6.18 14.67
CA ARG A 236 17.71 6.25 15.46
C ARG A 236 18.89 6.76 14.64
N GLN A 237 19.01 6.35 13.39
CA GLN A 237 20.09 6.80 12.49
C GLN A 237 19.88 8.23 12.02
N ARG A 238 18.62 8.65 11.79
CA ARG A 238 18.26 10.00 11.33
C ARG A 238 18.25 11.05 12.44
N THR A 239 18.06 10.62 13.68
CA THR A 239 17.99 11.53 14.84
C THR A 239 19.20 11.29 15.75
N PRO A 240 20.28 12.08 15.64
CA PRO A 240 21.41 11.95 16.55
C PRO A 240 20.95 12.13 18.01
N ILE A 241 21.24 11.15 18.85
CA ILE A 241 21.02 11.28 20.29
C ILE A 241 21.92 12.43 20.75
N LYS A 242 21.33 13.57 21.12
CA LYS A 242 22.07 14.59 21.84
C LYS A 242 22.40 14.01 23.23
N LEU A 243 23.64 13.58 23.40
CA LEU A 243 24.22 13.22 24.69
C LEU A 243 24.32 14.46 25.57
#